data_963d41e40abf28044440d11643c5d240
#
_entry.id   963d41e40abf28044440d11643c5d240
#
_cell.length_a   1.000
_cell.length_b   1.000
_cell.length_c   1.000
_cell.angle_alpha   90.00
_cell.angle_beta   90.00
_cell.angle_gamma   90.00
#
_symmetry.space_group_name_H-M   'P 1'
#
loop_
_entity.id
_entity.type
_entity.pdbx_description
1 polymer ?
#
loop_
_entity_poly.entity_id
_entity_poly.type
_entity_poly.pdbx_seq_one_letter_code
_entity_poly.pdbx_strand_id
1 'polypeptide(L)'
;MTMMNFGNVFAKFGSFFWAILKPILVGIGVFIACFCASCFIYFLADLITGRRLKKPNGLVYVKPQKKSLFRKIFFDLPRQFISDIFDREPGFFPYQGCVVFTGRQGAGKTVALVEFMRSMQNTYPAAQVITNLGYKYENAVLDDWRPLITYKNGIYGVIAAIDEMQNWFSSNQSKDFPPEMLQVITQNRKNRRIILGTSQVFTRLSKPLREQVTEVRECHTFLGCITFVVRKEPILGCEGDVDSYKHRGFYFFVHDQDLRDSYDTYRVIDSLAKSGFQPRQSDTVVNTFVPGGGKKKLSWR
;
A
#
# COMPACT_ATOMS: atom_id res chain seq x y z
N MET A 1 39.43 -48.83 -15.76
CA MET A 1 38.72 -47.81 -14.99
C MET A 1 38.36 -46.68 -15.96
N THR A 2 37.17 -46.81 -16.59
CA THR A 2 36.73 -45.98 -17.71
C THR A 2 36.27 -44.62 -17.12
N MET A 3 36.99 -43.55 -17.41
CA MET A 3 36.54 -42.20 -17.08
C MET A 3 35.20 -41.92 -17.78
N MET A 4 34.15 -41.89 -17.03
CA MET A 4 32.85 -41.41 -17.51
C MET A 4 33.01 -39.96 -17.98
N ASN A 5 32.82 -39.78 -19.28
CA ASN A 5 32.97 -38.46 -19.92
C ASN A 5 31.78 -37.56 -19.51
N PHE A 6 31.94 -36.83 -18.41
CA PHE A 6 30.92 -35.97 -17.81
C PHE A 6 30.32 -35.00 -18.83
N GLY A 7 31.09 -34.56 -19.84
CA GLY A 7 30.62 -33.69 -20.91
C GLY A 7 29.48 -34.29 -21.74
N ASN A 8 29.52 -35.58 -22.02
CA ASN A 8 28.47 -36.28 -22.79
C ASN A 8 27.18 -36.50 -21.99
N VAL A 9 27.28 -36.60 -20.67
CA VAL A 9 26.10 -36.69 -19.78
C VAL A 9 25.38 -35.35 -19.70
N PHE A 10 26.12 -34.26 -19.53
CA PHE A 10 25.55 -32.91 -19.53
C PHE A 10 24.93 -32.53 -20.88
N ALA A 11 25.56 -32.88 -21.99
CA ALA A 11 25.03 -32.63 -23.33
C ALA A 11 23.70 -33.39 -23.59
N LYS A 12 23.60 -34.63 -23.15
CA LYS A 12 22.35 -35.41 -23.24
C LYS A 12 21.27 -34.89 -22.32
N PHE A 13 21.62 -34.43 -21.11
CA PHE A 13 20.67 -33.84 -20.19
C PHE A 13 20.13 -32.50 -20.73
N GLY A 14 21.01 -31.67 -21.31
CA GLY A 14 20.64 -30.41 -21.95
C GLY A 14 19.72 -30.63 -23.16
N SER A 15 20.02 -31.62 -24.01
CA SER A 15 19.16 -31.92 -25.17
C SER A 15 17.79 -32.47 -24.78
N PHE A 16 17.70 -33.28 -23.73
CA PHE A 16 16.47 -33.81 -23.19
C PHE A 16 15.61 -32.67 -22.58
N PHE A 17 16.24 -31.82 -21.78
CA PHE A 17 15.55 -30.63 -21.20
C PHE A 17 15.04 -29.67 -22.26
N TRP A 18 15.86 -29.46 -23.32
CA TRP A 18 15.47 -28.60 -24.45
C TRP A 18 14.32 -29.21 -25.28
N ALA A 19 14.29 -30.53 -25.44
CA ALA A 19 13.20 -31.23 -26.14
C ALA A 19 11.84 -31.06 -25.44
N ILE A 20 11.83 -30.96 -24.10
CA ILE A 20 10.62 -30.70 -23.32
C ILE A 20 10.27 -29.20 -23.29
N LEU A 21 11.28 -28.35 -23.13
CA LEU A 21 11.09 -26.92 -22.98
C LEU A 21 10.65 -26.26 -24.29
N LYS A 22 11.19 -26.69 -25.41
CA LYS A 22 10.88 -26.13 -26.75
C LYS A 22 9.39 -26.14 -27.09
N PRO A 23 8.65 -27.26 -26.98
CA PRO A 23 7.22 -27.26 -27.29
C PRO A 23 6.40 -26.38 -26.32
N ILE A 24 6.82 -26.27 -25.06
CA ILE A 24 6.18 -25.38 -24.09
C ILE A 24 6.39 -23.92 -24.49
N LEU A 25 7.62 -23.54 -24.83
CA LEU A 25 7.93 -22.18 -25.29
C LEU A 25 7.20 -21.83 -26.58
N VAL A 26 7.13 -22.77 -27.53
CA VAL A 26 6.36 -22.58 -28.76
C VAL A 26 4.86 -22.41 -28.46
N GLY A 27 4.30 -23.23 -27.56
CA GLY A 27 2.91 -23.11 -27.13
C GLY A 27 2.60 -21.75 -26.48
N ILE A 28 3.49 -21.27 -25.61
CA ILE A 28 3.40 -19.94 -25.00
C ILE A 28 3.49 -18.84 -26.08
N GLY A 29 4.43 -18.96 -27.02
CA GLY A 29 4.59 -18.01 -28.12
C GLY A 29 3.33 -17.91 -29.01
N VAL A 30 2.74 -19.05 -29.37
CA VAL A 30 1.48 -19.10 -30.14
C VAL A 30 0.34 -18.48 -29.34
N PHE A 31 0.24 -18.77 -28.04
CA PHE A 31 -0.76 -18.19 -27.17
C PHE A 31 -0.65 -16.66 -27.13
N ILE A 32 0.57 -16.14 -26.90
CA ILE A 32 0.84 -14.70 -26.88
C ILE A 32 0.49 -14.06 -28.23
N ALA A 33 0.89 -14.68 -29.34
CA ALA A 33 0.58 -14.18 -30.67
C ALA A 33 -0.93 -14.10 -30.97
N CYS A 34 -1.69 -15.15 -30.61
CA CYS A 34 -3.15 -15.15 -30.75
C CYS A 34 -3.81 -14.10 -29.83
N PHE A 35 -3.31 -13.93 -28.61
CA PHE A 35 -3.80 -12.92 -27.70
C PHE A 35 -3.56 -11.51 -28.23
N CYS A 36 -2.35 -11.22 -28.69
CA CYS A 36 -2.01 -9.92 -29.29
C CYS A 36 -2.83 -9.63 -30.55
N ALA A 37 -3.02 -10.64 -31.41
CA ALA A 37 -3.87 -10.50 -32.61
C ALA A 37 -5.33 -10.18 -32.24
N SER A 38 -5.88 -10.86 -31.24
CA SER A 38 -7.23 -10.57 -30.74
C SER A 38 -7.34 -9.17 -30.15
N CYS A 39 -6.36 -8.74 -29.35
CA CYS A 39 -6.30 -7.37 -28.81
C CYS A 39 -6.27 -6.34 -29.93
N PHE A 40 -5.44 -6.57 -30.96
CA PHE A 40 -5.32 -5.66 -32.10
C PHE A 40 -6.62 -5.54 -32.91
N ILE A 41 -7.33 -6.65 -33.14
CA ILE A 41 -8.62 -6.66 -33.82
C ILE A 41 -9.66 -5.83 -33.04
N TYR A 42 -9.74 -6.03 -31.70
CA TYR A 42 -10.66 -5.24 -30.89
C TYR A 42 -10.27 -3.78 -30.78
N PHE A 43 -8.97 -3.48 -30.71
CA PHE A 43 -8.47 -2.12 -30.77
C PHE A 43 -8.90 -1.39 -32.06
N LEU A 44 -8.71 -2.04 -33.22
CA LEU A 44 -9.15 -1.49 -34.50
C LEU A 44 -10.67 -1.33 -34.57
N ALA A 45 -11.44 -2.31 -34.08
CA ALA A 45 -12.87 -2.25 -34.04
C ALA A 45 -13.40 -1.08 -33.20
N ASP A 46 -12.80 -0.84 -32.02
CA ASP A 46 -13.17 0.28 -31.15
C ASP A 46 -12.74 1.65 -31.75
N LEU A 47 -11.61 1.68 -32.47
CA LEU A 47 -11.14 2.88 -33.18
C LEU A 47 -12.07 3.26 -34.34
N ILE A 48 -12.53 2.27 -35.14
CA ILE A 48 -13.40 2.47 -36.29
C ILE A 48 -14.85 2.78 -35.86
N THR A 49 -15.34 2.14 -34.80
CA THR A 49 -16.74 2.23 -34.38
C THR A 49 -17.03 3.50 -33.58
N GLY A 50 -16.02 4.28 -33.21
CA GLY A 50 -16.16 5.47 -32.38
C GLY A 50 -17.02 5.17 -31.15
N ARG A 51 -16.49 5.19 -29.98
CA ARG A 51 -17.12 4.78 -28.71
C ARG A 51 -18.58 5.23 -28.63
N ARG A 52 -19.52 4.30 -28.68
CA ARG A 52 -20.95 4.60 -28.57
C ARG A 52 -21.30 4.92 -27.13
N LEU A 53 -22.02 6.02 -26.97
CA LEU A 53 -22.62 6.47 -25.71
C LEU A 53 -23.34 5.33 -24.98
N LYS A 54 -23.22 5.32 -23.65
CA LYS A 54 -23.90 4.37 -22.75
C LYS A 54 -25.41 4.34 -23.08
N LYS A 55 -25.94 3.18 -23.28
CA LYS A 55 -27.41 3.00 -23.37
C LYS A 55 -28.03 3.41 -22.05
N PRO A 56 -29.19 4.12 -22.06
CA PRO A 56 -29.92 4.45 -20.84
C PRO A 56 -30.28 3.17 -20.07
N ASN A 57 -30.22 3.24 -18.74
CA ASN A 57 -30.47 2.13 -17.83
C ASN A 57 -31.90 1.61 -17.95
N GLY A 58 -32.11 0.59 -18.77
CA GLY A 58 -33.30 -0.26 -18.69
C GLY A 58 -33.02 -1.41 -17.73
N LEU A 59 -34.05 -1.89 -17.02
CA LEU A 59 -33.96 -3.11 -16.23
C LEU A 59 -33.55 -4.29 -17.12
N VAL A 60 -32.27 -4.67 -17.06
CA VAL A 60 -31.73 -5.77 -17.86
C VAL A 60 -31.77 -7.04 -17.02
N TYR A 61 -32.68 -7.94 -17.37
CA TYR A 61 -32.68 -9.29 -16.82
C TYR A 61 -31.50 -10.06 -17.42
N VAL A 62 -30.42 -10.22 -16.65
CA VAL A 62 -29.21 -10.92 -17.10
C VAL A 62 -29.37 -12.41 -16.90
N LYS A 63 -29.63 -13.15 -17.99
CA LYS A 63 -29.52 -14.63 -17.96
C LYS A 63 -28.05 -15.01 -17.87
N PRO A 64 -27.63 -15.86 -16.91
CA PRO A 64 -26.24 -16.33 -16.83
C PRO A 64 -25.91 -17.15 -18.08
N GLN A 65 -25.05 -16.64 -18.93
CA GLN A 65 -24.59 -17.38 -20.12
C GLN A 65 -23.37 -18.23 -19.75
N LYS A 66 -23.53 -19.56 -19.95
CA LYS A 66 -22.38 -20.48 -19.87
C LYS A 66 -21.53 -20.31 -21.12
N LYS A 67 -20.42 -19.56 -21.01
CA LYS A 67 -19.45 -19.40 -22.10
C LYS A 67 -18.33 -20.43 -21.95
N SER A 68 -17.84 -20.99 -23.07
CA SER A 68 -16.70 -21.91 -23.08
C SER A 68 -15.43 -21.19 -22.59
N LEU A 69 -14.47 -21.93 -22.02
CA LEU A 69 -13.17 -21.39 -21.57
C LEU A 69 -12.40 -20.74 -22.73
N PHE A 70 -12.43 -21.37 -23.90
CA PHE A 70 -11.79 -20.85 -25.10
C PHE A 70 -12.32 -19.44 -25.44
N ARG A 71 -13.65 -19.26 -25.47
CA ARG A 71 -14.27 -17.95 -25.74
C ARG A 71 -13.89 -16.91 -24.68
N LYS A 72 -13.83 -17.30 -23.39
CA LYS A 72 -13.45 -16.38 -22.31
C LYS A 72 -12.04 -15.86 -22.46
N ILE A 73 -11.08 -16.74 -22.85
CA ILE A 73 -9.65 -16.41 -22.91
C ILE A 73 -9.29 -15.68 -24.20
N PHE A 74 -9.80 -16.13 -25.35
CA PHE A 74 -9.36 -15.61 -26.64
C PHE A 74 -10.22 -14.44 -27.18
N PHE A 75 -11.44 -14.28 -26.69
CA PHE A 75 -12.34 -13.23 -27.17
C PHE A 75 -12.76 -12.26 -26.05
N ASP A 76 -13.29 -12.78 -24.95
CA ASP A 76 -13.81 -11.91 -23.89
C ASP A 76 -12.68 -11.18 -23.13
N LEU A 77 -11.56 -11.88 -22.82
CA LEU A 77 -10.42 -11.28 -22.09
C LEU A 77 -9.70 -10.18 -22.90
N PRO A 78 -9.28 -10.38 -24.17
CA PRO A 78 -8.68 -9.30 -24.96
C PRO A 78 -9.60 -8.11 -25.14
N ARG A 79 -10.87 -8.35 -25.42
CA ARG A 79 -11.87 -7.30 -25.55
C ARG A 79 -12.01 -6.48 -24.29
N GLN A 80 -12.13 -7.15 -23.13
CA GLN A 80 -12.27 -6.46 -21.85
C GLN A 80 -11.00 -5.68 -21.50
N PHE A 81 -9.83 -6.28 -21.75
CA PHE A 81 -8.53 -5.63 -21.52
C PHE A 81 -8.38 -4.33 -22.30
N ILE A 82 -8.74 -4.34 -23.57
CA ILE A 82 -8.71 -3.13 -24.41
C ILE A 82 -9.75 -2.12 -23.93
N SER A 83 -10.98 -2.54 -23.65
CA SER A 83 -12.02 -1.66 -23.10
C SER A 83 -11.57 -0.98 -21.80
N ASP A 84 -10.93 -1.71 -20.89
CA ASP A 84 -10.45 -1.19 -19.61
C ASP A 84 -9.32 -0.13 -19.81
N ILE A 85 -8.50 -0.27 -20.88
CA ILE A 85 -7.48 0.73 -21.22
C ILE A 85 -8.15 2.04 -21.70
N PHE A 86 -9.14 1.94 -22.61
CA PHE A 86 -9.85 3.11 -23.12
C PHE A 86 -10.79 3.76 -22.11
N ASP A 87 -11.34 2.95 -21.18
CA ASP A 87 -12.23 3.42 -20.11
C ASP A 87 -11.49 4.02 -18.92
N ARG A 88 -10.15 3.98 -18.93
CA ARG A 88 -9.31 4.50 -17.88
C ARG A 88 -9.34 6.02 -17.88
N GLU A 89 -9.93 6.61 -16.86
CA GLU A 89 -9.95 8.07 -16.71
C GLU A 89 -8.54 8.60 -16.37
N PRO A 90 -8.07 9.67 -17.02
CA PRO A 90 -6.80 10.30 -16.70
C PRO A 90 -6.81 10.77 -15.22
N GLY A 91 -5.73 10.50 -14.49
CA GLY A 91 -5.64 10.84 -13.07
C GLY A 91 -6.32 9.87 -12.12
N PHE A 92 -6.83 8.75 -12.62
CA PHE A 92 -7.38 7.67 -11.80
C PHE A 92 -6.39 7.17 -10.76
N PHE A 93 -6.77 7.22 -9.49
CA PHE A 93 -5.96 6.75 -8.38
C PHE A 93 -6.14 5.24 -8.19
N PRO A 94 -5.11 4.41 -8.45
CA PRO A 94 -5.24 2.94 -8.44
C PRO A 94 -5.05 2.34 -7.05
N TYR A 95 -4.46 3.08 -6.11
CA TYR A 95 -4.14 2.54 -4.79
C TYR A 95 -5.37 2.40 -3.90
N GLN A 96 -5.42 1.31 -3.17
CA GLN A 96 -6.52 0.99 -2.26
C GLN A 96 -6.04 0.03 -1.17
N GLY A 97 -6.81 -0.07 -0.08
CA GLY A 97 -6.53 -0.99 1.00
C GLY A 97 -5.85 -0.32 2.18
N CYS A 98 -5.21 -1.14 3.02
CA CYS A 98 -4.52 -0.71 4.22
C CYS A 98 -3.10 -1.27 4.21
N VAL A 99 -2.10 -0.39 4.35
CA VAL A 99 -0.67 -0.75 4.41
C VAL A 99 -0.12 -0.31 5.74
N VAL A 100 0.54 -1.22 6.46
CA VAL A 100 1.09 -0.93 7.79
C VAL A 100 2.60 -1.06 7.78
N PHE A 101 3.29 0.01 8.18
CA PHE A 101 4.73 0.05 8.37
C PHE A 101 5.06 -0.38 9.80
N THR A 102 5.86 -1.42 9.95
CA THR A 102 6.21 -2.01 11.24
C THR A 102 7.72 -1.97 11.50
N GLY A 103 8.11 -2.06 12.76
CA GLY A 103 9.50 -2.10 13.17
C GLY A 103 9.71 -1.47 14.55
N ARG A 104 10.88 -1.69 15.14
CA ARG A 104 11.25 -1.14 16.44
C ARG A 104 11.26 0.40 16.41
N GLN A 105 11.28 1.01 17.57
CA GLN A 105 11.51 2.45 17.67
C GLN A 105 12.85 2.82 17.00
N GLY A 106 12.87 3.90 16.20
CA GLY A 106 14.05 4.28 15.42
C GLY A 106 14.29 3.48 14.14
N ALA A 107 13.42 2.50 13.80
CA ALA A 107 13.57 1.69 12.58
C ALA A 107 13.17 2.44 11.27
N GLY A 108 12.82 3.72 11.33
CA GLY A 108 12.48 4.52 10.15
C GLY A 108 11.06 4.31 9.60
N LYS A 109 10.11 3.83 10.42
CA LYS A 109 8.72 3.60 10.01
C LYS A 109 8.05 4.85 9.43
N THR A 110 8.07 5.94 10.20
CA THR A 110 7.45 7.21 9.82
C THR A 110 8.09 7.79 8.56
N VAL A 111 9.42 7.76 8.46
CA VAL A 111 10.14 8.20 7.25
C VAL A 111 9.75 7.35 6.04
N ALA A 112 9.66 6.02 6.20
CA ALA A 112 9.26 5.11 5.12
C ALA A 112 7.79 5.34 4.69
N LEU A 113 6.91 5.65 5.63
CA LEU A 113 5.53 6.01 5.35
C LEU A 113 5.46 7.31 4.54
N VAL A 114 6.19 8.35 4.98
CA VAL A 114 6.22 9.66 4.31
C VAL A 114 6.85 9.57 2.92
N GLU A 115 7.94 8.81 2.77
CA GLU A 115 8.57 8.56 1.46
C GLU A 115 7.56 7.92 0.49
N PHE A 116 6.87 6.87 0.93
CA PHE A 116 5.89 6.19 0.10
C PHE A 116 4.69 7.09 -0.23
N MET A 117 4.19 7.87 0.72
CA MET A 117 3.13 8.84 0.52
C MET A 117 3.54 9.92 -0.49
N ARG A 118 4.75 10.49 -0.36
CA ARG A 118 5.33 11.48 -1.29
C ARG A 118 5.47 10.90 -2.70
N SER A 119 5.93 9.67 -2.82
CA SER A 119 6.03 8.96 -4.11
C SER A 119 4.67 8.81 -4.80
N MET A 120 3.63 8.45 -4.04
CA MET A 120 2.26 8.40 -4.58
C MET A 120 1.73 9.78 -4.98
N GLN A 121 1.97 10.80 -4.16
CA GLN A 121 1.53 12.17 -4.43
C GLN A 121 2.21 12.76 -5.69
N ASN A 122 3.50 12.47 -5.88
CA ASN A 122 4.22 12.85 -7.09
C ASN A 122 3.66 12.18 -8.36
N THR A 123 3.23 10.92 -8.24
CA THR A 123 2.65 10.18 -9.37
C THR A 123 1.20 10.59 -9.64
N TYR A 124 0.46 10.93 -8.59
CA TYR A 124 -0.97 11.30 -8.63
C TYR A 124 -1.20 12.64 -7.92
N PRO A 125 -0.86 13.77 -8.56
CA PRO A 125 -0.90 15.10 -7.93
C PRO A 125 -2.31 15.54 -7.50
N ALA A 126 -3.35 14.97 -8.12
CA ALA A 126 -4.74 15.26 -7.79
C ALA A 126 -5.26 14.46 -6.56
N ALA A 127 -4.48 13.48 -6.06
CA ALA A 127 -4.82 12.74 -4.86
C ALA A 127 -4.68 13.64 -3.62
N GLN A 128 -5.68 13.59 -2.74
CA GLN A 128 -5.64 14.38 -1.51
C GLN A 128 -5.00 13.58 -0.38
N VAL A 129 -4.17 14.26 0.39
CA VAL A 129 -3.42 13.69 1.51
C VAL A 129 -4.00 14.21 2.82
N ILE A 130 -4.36 13.28 3.71
CA ILE A 130 -4.81 13.60 5.08
C ILE A 130 -3.94 12.85 6.08
N THR A 131 -3.38 13.54 7.06
CA THR A 131 -2.44 12.93 8.01
C THR A 131 -2.57 13.47 9.44
N ASN A 132 -2.04 12.72 10.40
CA ASN A 132 -1.79 13.18 11.76
C ASN A 132 -0.31 13.55 12.01
N LEU A 133 0.52 13.54 10.94
CA LEU A 133 1.96 13.72 11.01
C LEU A 133 2.42 15.19 10.97
N GLY A 134 1.52 16.14 10.63
CA GLY A 134 1.94 17.50 10.28
C GLY A 134 2.78 17.54 9.01
N TYR A 135 2.36 16.78 8.01
CA TYR A 135 3.03 16.74 6.73
C TYR A 135 2.85 18.05 5.96
N LYS A 136 3.95 18.61 5.49
CA LYS A 136 4.00 19.94 4.86
C LYS A 136 3.01 20.13 3.68
N TYR A 137 2.71 19.03 2.97
CA TYR A 137 1.84 19.04 1.78
C TYR A 137 0.52 18.29 2.03
N GLU A 138 0.05 18.21 3.30
CA GLU A 138 -1.24 17.63 3.63
C GLU A 138 -2.38 18.58 3.23
N ASN A 139 -3.50 18.03 2.76
CA ASN A 139 -4.71 18.79 2.43
C ASN A 139 -5.62 18.98 3.65
N ALA A 140 -5.55 18.06 4.60
CA ALA A 140 -6.27 18.17 5.86
C ALA A 140 -5.55 17.41 6.98
N VAL A 141 -5.76 17.87 8.20
CA VAL A 141 -5.25 17.26 9.42
C VAL A 141 -6.21 16.18 9.88
N LEU A 142 -5.66 15.07 10.32
CA LEU A 142 -6.39 13.94 10.83
C LEU A 142 -6.17 13.84 12.36
N ASP A 143 -7.02 14.53 13.13
CA ASP A 143 -6.94 14.52 14.60
C ASP A 143 -7.55 13.25 15.21
N ASP A 144 -8.53 12.65 14.54
CA ASP A 144 -9.10 11.34 14.87
C ASP A 144 -9.47 10.55 13.59
N TRP A 145 -10.09 9.37 13.75
CA TRP A 145 -10.46 8.53 12.63
C TRP A 145 -11.77 8.93 11.92
N ARG A 146 -12.62 9.78 12.54
CA ARG A 146 -13.96 10.14 12.01
C ARG A 146 -13.91 10.85 10.65
N PRO A 147 -12.96 11.75 10.36
CA PRO A 147 -12.84 12.34 9.03
C PRO A 147 -12.64 11.31 7.91
N LEU A 148 -12.10 10.12 8.22
CA LEU A 148 -11.99 9.03 7.24
C LEU A 148 -13.35 8.60 6.69
N ILE A 149 -14.45 8.78 7.43
CA ILE A 149 -15.79 8.38 6.97
C ILE A 149 -16.27 9.34 5.87
N THR A 150 -16.08 10.61 6.07
CA THR A 150 -16.67 11.67 5.25
C THR A 150 -15.77 12.18 4.13
N TYR A 151 -14.45 12.07 4.30
CA TYR A 151 -13.49 12.61 3.36
C TYR A 151 -13.41 11.78 2.08
N LYS A 152 -13.78 12.38 0.94
CA LYS A 152 -13.82 11.71 -0.36
C LYS A 152 -13.30 12.66 -1.44
N ASN A 153 -12.60 12.12 -2.42
CA ASN A 153 -12.04 12.86 -3.56
C ASN A 153 -12.38 12.21 -4.91
N GLY A 154 -13.50 11.50 -4.98
CA GLY A 154 -13.98 10.89 -6.22
C GLY A 154 -12.95 9.92 -6.84
N ILE A 155 -12.64 10.11 -8.12
CA ILE A 155 -11.71 9.27 -8.89
C ILE A 155 -10.23 9.54 -8.58
N TYR A 156 -9.92 10.72 -8.06
CA TYR A 156 -8.56 11.15 -7.78
C TYR A 156 -7.99 10.59 -6.49
N GLY A 157 -8.83 10.01 -5.65
CA GLY A 157 -8.46 9.24 -4.47
C GLY A 157 -7.97 10.04 -3.27
N VAL A 158 -7.84 9.33 -2.15
CA VAL A 158 -7.39 9.87 -0.86
C VAL A 158 -6.28 9.00 -0.30
N ILE A 159 -5.20 9.61 0.14
CA ILE A 159 -4.10 9.01 0.87
C ILE A 159 -4.26 9.42 2.34
N ALA A 160 -4.67 8.49 3.19
CA ALA A 160 -4.80 8.72 4.62
C ALA A 160 -3.61 8.12 5.36
N ALA A 161 -2.82 8.93 6.04
CA ALA A 161 -1.65 8.47 6.77
C ALA A 161 -1.81 8.70 8.28
N ILE A 162 -1.62 7.63 9.06
CA ILE A 162 -1.83 7.61 10.50
C ILE A 162 -0.55 7.09 11.17
N ASP A 163 0.18 7.96 11.85
CA ASP A 163 1.32 7.54 12.66
C ASP A 163 0.84 6.97 14.00
N GLU A 164 1.56 5.95 14.50
CA GLU A 164 1.24 5.23 15.74
C GLU A 164 -0.22 4.76 15.77
N MET A 165 -0.68 4.10 14.69
CA MET A 165 -2.07 3.66 14.48
C MET A 165 -2.62 2.82 15.65
N GLN A 166 -1.77 2.13 16.42
CA GLN A 166 -2.17 1.37 17.61
C GLN A 166 -2.74 2.28 18.74
N ASN A 167 -2.48 3.58 18.71
CA ASN A 167 -3.05 4.51 19.69
C ASN A 167 -4.56 4.72 19.47
N TRP A 168 -5.01 4.58 18.22
CA TRP A 168 -6.43 4.70 17.88
C TRP A 168 -7.13 3.33 17.82
N PHE A 169 -6.40 2.30 17.44
CA PHE A 169 -6.93 0.96 17.15
C PHE A 169 -6.09 -0.11 17.85
N SER A 170 -6.06 -0.06 19.17
CA SER A 170 -5.30 -1.02 20.00
C SER A 170 -5.93 -2.41 19.98
N SER A 171 -5.09 -3.44 20.02
CA SER A 171 -5.53 -4.83 20.19
C SER A 171 -6.30 -5.06 21.49
N ASN A 172 -6.00 -4.30 22.54
CA ASN A 172 -6.69 -4.38 23.84
C ASN A 172 -8.15 -3.90 23.75
N GLN A 173 -8.47 -3.07 22.77
CA GLN A 173 -9.80 -2.50 22.52
C GLN A 173 -10.45 -3.08 21.28
N SER A 174 -10.11 -4.31 20.89
CA SER A 174 -10.64 -4.94 19.67
C SER A 174 -12.17 -5.13 19.73
N LYS A 175 -12.76 -5.26 20.90
CA LYS A 175 -14.23 -5.38 21.10
C LYS A 175 -14.94 -4.04 20.90
N ASP A 176 -14.26 -2.93 21.18
CA ASP A 176 -14.79 -1.57 21.10
C ASP A 176 -14.42 -0.91 19.76
N PHE A 177 -13.96 -1.70 18.76
CA PHE A 177 -13.60 -1.19 17.45
C PHE A 177 -14.83 -0.58 16.77
N PRO A 178 -14.74 0.70 16.30
CA PRO A 178 -15.91 1.39 15.73
C PRO A 178 -16.42 0.67 14.47
N PRO A 179 -17.69 0.26 14.42
CA PRO A 179 -18.26 -0.43 13.25
C PRO A 179 -18.25 0.45 12.00
N GLU A 180 -18.36 1.77 12.15
CA GLU A 180 -18.27 2.73 11.06
C GLU A 180 -16.87 2.71 10.43
N MET A 181 -15.82 2.60 11.24
CA MET A 181 -14.45 2.51 10.74
C MET A 181 -14.21 1.19 9.99
N LEU A 182 -14.77 0.09 10.45
CA LEU A 182 -14.69 -1.18 9.73
C LEU A 182 -15.35 -1.05 8.35
N GLN A 183 -16.51 -0.40 8.28
CA GLN A 183 -17.19 -0.12 7.01
C GLN A 183 -16.33 0.77 6.09
N VAL A 184 -15.66 1.78 6.65
CA VAL A 184 -14.75 2.67 5.89
C VAL A 184 -13.62 1.87 5.26
N ILE A 185 -12.96 1.01 6.05
CA ILE A 185 -11.79 0.23 5.60
C ILE A 185 -12.21 -0.80 4.55
N THR A 186 -13.32 -1.48 4.73
CA THR A 186 -13.85 -2.46 3.75
C THR A 186 -14.28 -1.81 2.44
N GLN A 187 -14.69 -0.53 2.48
CA GLN A 187 -15.11 0.23 1.30
C GLN A 187 -14.00 1.07 0.66
N ASN A 188 -12.76 0.93 1.10
CA ASN A 188 -11.61 1.67 0.55
C ASN A 188 -11.54 1.61 -0.98
N ARG A 189 -11.87 0.47 -1.57
CA ARG A 189 -11.93 0.30 -3.02
C ARG A 189 -12.94 1.22 -3.70
N LYS A 190 -14.15 1.37 -3.13
CA LYS A 190 -15.21 2.22 -3.69
C LYS A 190 -14.85 3.70 -3.57
N ASN A 191 -14.19 4.07 -2.48
CA ASN A 191 -13.79 5.44 -2.18
C ASN A 191 -12.41 5.80 -2.72
N ARG A 192 -11.73 4.87 -3.42
CA ARG A 192 -10.37 5.05 -3.92
C ARG A 192 -9.43 5.59 -2.86
N ARG A 193 -9.42 4.92 -1.72
CA ARG A 193 -8.65 5.32 -0.55
C ARG A 193 -7.60 4.28 -0.24
N ILE A 194 -6.39 4.75 0.06
CA ILE A 194 -5.37 3.96 0.73
C ILE A 194 -5.17 4.50 2.15
N ILE A 195 -5.14 3.60 3.10
CA ILE A 195 -4.81 3.91 4.49
C ILE A 195 -3.40 3.41 4.74
N LEU A 196 -2.54 4.32 5.13
CA LEU A 196 -1.15 4.06 5.52
C LEU A 196 -1.06 4.21 7.03
N GLY A 197 -0.48 3.26 7.71
CA GLY A 197 -0.30 3.36 9.14
C GLY A 197 1.08 2.94 9.59
N THR A 198 1.55 3.45 10.72
CA THR A 198 2.71 2.90 11.42
C THR A 198 2.27 2.15 12.66
N SER A 199 3.01 1.12 13.02
CA SER A 199 2.87 0.42 14.29
C SER A 199 4.21 -0.17 14.70
N GLN A 200 4.50 -0.22 16.00
CA GLN A 200 5.72 -0.86 16.48
C GLN A 200 5.72 -2.36 16.21
N VAL A 201 4.58 -3.00 16.43
CA VAL A 201 4.35 -4.43 16.18
C VAL A 201 2.97 -4.61 15.56
N PHE A 202 2.87 -5.42 14.52
CA PHE A 202 1.62 -5.62 13.81
C PHE A 202 0.49 -6.17 14.71
N THR A 203 0.83 -7.05 15.64
CA THR A 203 -0.14 -7.66 16.57
C THR A 203 -0.72 -6.69 17.61
N ARG A 204 -0.14 -5.50 17.78
CA ARG A 204 -0.71 -4.45 18.63
C ARG A 204 -1.94 -3.77 18.04
N LEU A 205 -2.16 -3.94 16.75
CA LEU A 205 -3.37 -3.46 16.09
C LEU A 205 -4.56 -4.35 16.41
N SER A 206 -5.74 -3.76 16.49
CA SER A 206 -6.99 -4.49 16.75
C SER A 206 -7.25 -5.55 15.67
N LYS A 207 -7.84 -6.68 16.06
CA LYS A 207 -8.13 -7.80 15.16
C LYS A 207 -8.93 -7.38 13.92
N PRO A 208 -10.04 -6.61 14.02
CA PRO A 208 -10.79 -6.17 12.86
C PRO A 208 -9.97 -5.36 11.85
N LEU A 209 -9.01 -4.56 12.34
CA LEU A 209 -8.11 -3.81 11.47
C LEU A 209 -7.08 -4.71 10.80
N ARG A 210 -6.46 -5.64 11.56
CA ARG A 210 -5.47 -6.59 11.03
C ARG A 210 -6.02 -7.43 9.88
N GLU A 211 -7.28 -7.84 9.97
CA GLU A 211 -7.97 -8.60 8.93
C GLU A 211 -8.15 -7.83 7.62
N GLN A 212 -8.08 -6.51 7.66
CA GLN A 212 -8.22 -5.63 6.49
C GLN A 212 -6.88 -5.13 5.93
N VAL A 213 -5.77 -5.43 6.60
CA VAL A 213 -4.44 -5.03 6.13
C VAL A 213 -4.04 -5.86 4.92
N THR A 214 -3.74 -5.17 3.83
CA THR A 214 -3.34 -5.80 2.57
C THR A 214 -1.84 -6.04 2.47
N GLU A 215 -1.03 -5.21 3.12
CA GLU A 215 0.43 -5.30 3.08
C GLU A 215 1.03 -4.80 4.40
N VAL A 216 2.00 -5.54 4.92
CA VAL A 216 2.85 -5.14 6.05
C VAL A 216 4.25 -4.85 5.52
N ARG A 217 4.80 -3.69 5.88
CA ARG A 217 6.13 -3.23 5.49
C ARG A 217 7.03 -3.15 6.71
N GLU A 218 7.95 -4.08 6.81
CA GLU A 218 8.91 -4.09 7.90
C GLU A 218 10.10 -3.21 7.57
N CYS A 219 10.36 -2.22 8.45
CA CYS A 219 11.37 -1.20 8.24
C CYS A 219 12.62 -1.48 9.09
N HIS A 220 13.79 -1.26 8.49
CA HIS A 220 15.09 -1.36 9.13
C HIS A 220 15.99 -0.23 8.65
N THR A 221 16.33 0.69 9.54
CA THR A 221 17.24 1.80 9.21
C THR A 221 18.68 1.46 9.59
N PHE A 222 19.58 1.69 8.64
CA PHE A 222 21.02 1.53 8.82
C PHE A 222 21.69 2.89 8.70
N LEU A 223 22.73 3.13 9.54
CA LEU A 223 23.48 4.40 9.63
C LEU A 223 22.60 5.65 9.82
N GLY A 224 21.34 5.51 10.22
CA GLY A 224 20.41 6.63 10.38
C GLY A 224 20.01 7.36 9.09
N CYS A 225 20.46 6.91 7.92
CA CYS A 225 20.22 7.58 6.64
C CYS A 225 19.74 6.68 5.51
N ILE A 226 19.74 5.36 5.69
CA ILE A 226 19.24 4.39 4.71
C ILE A 226 18.20 3.50 5.40
N THR A 227 17.01 3.42 4.84
CA THR A 227 15.97 2.50 5.32
C THR A 227 15.70 1.41 4.30
N PHE A 228 15.79 0.16 4.75
CA PHE A 228 15.37 -1.03 4.04
C PHE A 228 13.94 -1.35 4.44
N VAL A 229 13.10 -1.62 3.46
CA VAL A 229 11.69 -1.94 3.66
C VAL A 229 11.39 -3.29 3.03
N VAL A 230 11.03 -4.26 3.86
CA VAL A 230 10.63 -5.60 3.41
C VAL A 230 9.10 -5.65 3.32
N ARG A 231 8.58 -5.95 2.14
CA ARG A 231 7.16 -6.03 1.86
C ARG A 231 6.65 -7.44 2.10
N LYS A 232 5.62 -7.56 2.93
CA LYS A 232 5.02 -8.82 3.34
C LYS A 232 3.50 -8.75 3.24
N GLU A 233 2.88 -9.82 2.81
CA GLU A 233 1.43 -9.99 2.88
C GLU A 233 1.10 -10.88 4.07
N PRO A 234 0.27 -10.43 5.03
CA PRO A 234 -0.12 -11.27 6.14
C PRO A 234 -1.07 -12.37 5.67
N ILE A 235 -0.80 -13.60 6.03
CA ILE A 235 -1.70 -14.75 5.84
C ILE A 235 -2.40 -14.98 7.17
N LEU A 236 -3.71 -14.81 7.17
CA LEU A 236 -4.53 -14.96 8.37
C LEU A 236 -4.97 -16.40 8.53
N GLY A 237 -4.86 -16.93 9.74
CA GLY A 237 -5.41 -18.21 10.13
C GLY A 237 -6.91 -18.17 10.38
N CYS A 238 -7.48 -19.32 10.73
CA CYS A 238 -8.93 -19.50 10.95
C CYS A 238 -9.50 -18.57 12.04
N GLU A 239 -8.69 -18.15 13.00
CA GLU A 239 -9.09 -17.25 14.07
C GLU A 239 -8.83 -15.77 13.79
N GLY A 240 -8.36 -15.43 12.57
CA GLY A 240 -7.99 -14.06 12.18
C GLY A 240 -6.69 -13.56 12.82
N ASP A 241 -5.91 -14.44 13.42
CA ASP A 241 -4.54 -14.18 13.80
C ASP A 241 -3.58 -14.44 12.63
N VAL A 242 -2.39 -13.84 12.68
CA VAL A 242 -1.41 -13.99 11.61
C VAL A 242 -0.67 -15.30 11.78
N ASP A 243 -0.91 -16.24 10.87
CA ASP A 243 -0.20 -17.53 10.82
C ASP A 243 1.20 -17.39 10.22
N SER A 244 1.30 -16.66 9.13
CA SER A 244 2.54 -16.51 8.39
C SER A 244 2.54 -15.24 7.53
N TYR A 245 3.68 -14.96 6.90
CA TYR A 245 3.83 -13.83 5.99
C TYR A 245 4.36 -14.31 4.64
N LYS A 246 3.69 -13.93 3.57
CA LYS A 246 4.19 -14.12 2.21
C LYS A 246 5.08 -12.95 1.81
N HIS A 247 6.34 -13.22 1.49
CA HIS A 247 7.26 -12.21 1.00
C HIS A 247 6.82 -11.67 -0.37
N ARG A 248 6.76 -10.33 -0.50
CA ARG A 248 6.34 -9.63 -1.74
C ARG A 248 7.46 -8.83 -2.39
N GLY A 249 8.63 -8.81 -1.77
CA GLY A 249 9.81 -8.09 -2.23
C GLY A 249 10.38 -7.15 -1.18
N PHE A 250 11.39 -6.41 -1.56
CA PHE A 250 12.00 -5.38 -0.72
C PHE A 250 12.43 -4.19 -1.58
N TYR A 251 12.59 -3.04 -0.94
CA TYR A 251 13.23 -1.87 -1.51
C TYR A 251 13.98 -1.13 -0.42
N PHE A 252 14.81 -0.17 -0.81
CA PHE A 252 15.49 0.73 0.11
C PHE A 252 15.47 2.15 -0.45
N PHE A 253 15.64 3.10 0.43
CA PHE A 253 15.80 4.49 0.06
C PHE A 253 16.75 5.21 1.02
N VAL A 254 17.34 6.30 0.53
CA VAL A 254 18.20 7.17 1.32
C VAL A 254 17.37 8.36 1.80
N HIS A 255 17.56 8.75 3.06
CA HIS A 255 16.88 9.90 3.63
C HIS A 255 17.52 11.18 3.09
N ASP A 256 16.82 11.88 2.21
CA ASP A 256 17.16 13.24 1.84
C ASP A 256 16.68 14.25 2.92
N GLN A 257 17.26 15.45 2.92
CA GLN A 257 16.90 16.48 3.90
C GLN A 257 15.44 16.93 3.71
N ASP A 258 14.97 17.06 2.46
CA ASP A 258 13.60 17.43 2.13
C ASP A 258 12.59 16.44 2.69
N LEU A 259 12.92 15.13 2.68
CA LEU A 259 12.08 14.10 3.25
C LEU A 259 11.98 14.25 4.78
N ARG A 260 13.11 14.54 5.45
CA ARG A 260 13.15 14.72 6.91
C ARG A 260 12.42 15.98 7.35
N ASP A 261 12.53 17.06 6.58
CA ASP A 261 11.91 18.35 6.88
C ASP A 261 10.44 18.41 6.43
N SER A 262 9.92 17.35 5.78
CA SER A 262 8.56 17.34 5.24
C SER A 262 7.48 17.02 6.27
N TYR A 263 7.82 16.56 7.47
CA TYR A 263 6.86 16.20 8.52
C TYR A 263 7.38 16.56 9.92
N ASP A 264 6.47 16.75 10.87
CA ASP A 264 6.79 17.09 12.25
C ASP A 264 6.67 15.87 13.17
N THR A 265 7.80 15.37 13.64
CA THR A 265 7.89 14.23 14.55
C THR A 265 7.21 14.49 15.91
N TYR A 266 7.10 15.74 16.34
CA TYR A 266 6.59 16.11 17.67
C TYR A 266 5.10 16.34 17.72
N ARG A 267 4.42 16.51 16.58
CA ARG A 267 2.98 16.80 16.52
C ARG A 267 2.10 15.69 17.10
N VAL A 268 2.52 14.45 17.02
CA VAL A 268 1.81 13.29 17.59
C VAL A 268 1.69 13.41 19.11
N ILE A 269 2.72 13.96 19.78
CA ILE A 269 2.74 14.17 21.24
C ILE A 269 1.69 15.20 21.63
N ASP A 270 1.53 16.27 20.87
CA ASP A 270 0.56 17.33 21.13
C ASP A 270 -0.88 16.84 20.92
N SER A 271 -1.13 15.96 19.97
CA SER A 271 -2.47 15.36 19.77
C SER A 271 -2.87 14.41 20.88
N LEU A 272 -1.93 13.65 21.44
CA LEU A 272 -2.14 12.79 22.61
C LEU A 272 -2.44 13.63 23.89
N ALA A 273 -1.78 14.76 24.05
CA ALA A 273 -2.05 15.69 25.14
C ALA A 273 -3.48 16.29 25.06
N LYS A 274 -3.97 16.58 23.86
CA LYS A 274 -5.35 17.10 23.63
C LYS A 274 -6.43 16.03 23.86
N SER A 275 -6.12 14.74 23.70
CA SER A 275 -7.07 13.64 23.90
C SER A 275 -7.20 13.15 25.35
N GLY A 276 -6.72 13.91 26.33
CA GLY A 276 -6.93 13.65 27.77
C GLY A 276 -5.70 13.17 28.52
N PHE A 277 -4.58 12.96 27.87
CA PHE A 277 -3.31 12.72 28.55
C PHE A 277 -2.71 14.08 28.94
N GLN A 278 -3.12 14.62 30.09
CA GLN A 278 -2.43 15.78 30.65
C GLN A 278 -1.15 15.31 31.32
N PRO A 279 0.05 15.68 30.85
CA PRO A 279 1.28 15.43 31.60
C PRO A 279 1.14 16.14 32.94
N ARG A 280 1.47 15.46 34.04
CA ARG A 280 1.51 16.08 35.37
C ARG A 280 2.40 17.33 35.24
N GLN A 281 1.91 18.49 35.66
CA GLN A 281 2.61 19.78 35.57
C GLN A 281 3.99 19.81 36.26
N SER A 282 4.36 18.75 36.98
CA SER A 282 5.66 18.60 37.63
C SER A 282 6.81 18.12 36.74
N ASP A 283 6.54 17.66 35.49
CA ASP A 283 7.57 17.01 34.66
C ASP A 283 8.04 17.86 33.48
N THR A 284 7.57 19.09 33.37
CA THR A 284 8.06 20.03 32.33
C THR A 284 9.35 20.74 32.77
N VAL A 285 10.44 19.97 32.86
CA VAL A 285 11.77 20.57 32.75
C VAL A 285 12.05 20.71 31.27
N VAL A 286 11.58 21.82 30.68
CA VAL A 286 12.02 22.22 29.34
C VAL A 286 13.47 22.72 29.48
N ASN A 287 14.43 21.83 29.30
CA ASN A 287 15.81 22.22 29.05
C ASN A 287 15.91 22.83 27.64
N THR A 288 15.54 24.09 27.51
CA THR A 288 15.93 24.88 26.34
C THR A 288 17.44 25.08 26.42
N PHE A 289 18.17 24.28 25.67
CA PHE A 289 19.59 24.49 25.43
C PHE A 289 19.74 25.74 24.54
N VAL A 290 20.03 26.89 25.18
CA VAL A 290 20.39 28.10 24.45
C VAL A 290 21.93 28.07 24.30
N PRO A 291 22.47 27.94 23.08
CA PRO A 291 23.92 28.04 22.86
C PRO A 291 24.35 29.50 23.06
N GLY A 292 25.12 29.75 24.07
CA GLY A 292 25.84 31.00 24.26
C GLY A 292 25.27 31.96 25.30
N GLY A 293 25.60 31.76 26.56
CA GLY A 293 25.35 32.75 27.62
C GLY A 293 25.80 32.25 28.99
N GLY A 294 26.75 32.93 29.54
CA GLY A 294 27.57 32.71 30.70
C GLY A 294 26.98 32.01 31.92
N LYS A 295 27.83 31.31 32.60
CA LYS A 295 27.66 30.63 33.88
C LYS A 295 26.98 31.52 34.93
N LYS A 296 25.73 31.24 35.29
CA LYS A 296 25.15 31.73 36.56
C LYS A 296 25.23 30.62 37.60
N LYS A 297 25.95 30.90 38.72
CA LYS A 297 26.00 30.06 39.90
C LYS A 297 24.59 29.87 40.48
N LEU A 298 24.12 28.63 40.62
CA LEU A 298 22.98 28.32 41.43
C LEU A 298 23.34 28.43 42.91
N SER A 299 22.67 29.31 43.65
CA SER A 299 22.65 29.32 45.11
C SER A 299 21.42 28.50 45.57
N TRP A 300 21.66 27.47 46.37
CA TRP A 300 20.65 26.71 47.07
C TRP A 300 20.17 27.53 48.30
N ARG A 301 18.88 27.68 48.42
CA ARG A 301 18.19 27.88 49.68
C ARG A 301 17.06 26.88 49.82
#